data_80f48100cb13513305daddcb386b1f6e
#
_entry.id   80f48100cb13513305daddcb386b1f6e
#
_cell.length_a   1.000
_cell.length_b   1.000
_cell.length_c   1.000
_cell.angle_alpha   90.00
_cell.angle_beta   90.00
_cell.angle_gamma   90.00
#
_symmetry.space_group_name_H-M   'P 1'
#
loop_
_entity.id
_entity.type
_entity.pdbx_description
1 polymer ?
#
loop_
_entity_poly.entity_id
_entity_poly.type
_entity_poly.pdbx_seq_one_letter_code
_entity_poly.pdbx_strand_id
1 'polypeptide(L)'
;MTPLREKYQRDMTVRGLAERTQHSYTTYVADLARYYHRSPDLIDYDEVVDWIHYLIRERQLSASSVNIAVNGVRFLYAVTLHRDVDPLIAAIPHMKRNITRAEVYATSELEAILTAPTQPRDRAFLMTVYSCGLRLSEATHLKVTDLDRPRMQLRVRHGKGAKERVLPLSPRLLQELHDYWLAQRAKRPGHDLPWLFLGTQPNQPINKGTGQNIYYRAVKNSGVRRKGGIHVLRHSFATHCIESGLELTVVQKLLGHSSLFTTIRYLHVTATRLGQVRSPLDLIQFGPLTPQRQA
;
A
#
# COMPACT_ATOMS: atom_id res chain seq x y z
N MET A 1 13.31 29.25 -9.13
CA MET A 1 11.93 28.72 -9.18
C MET A 1 11.04 29.82 -9.73
N THR A 2 9.98 29.53 -10.50
CA THR A 2 9.10 30.60 -11.02
C THR A 2 8.12 31.04 -9.93
N PRO A 3 7.68 32.34 -9.91
CA PRO A 3 6.71 32.83 -8.91
C PRO A 3 5.41 32.01 -8.88
N LEU A 4 4.92 31.56 -10.05
CA LEU A 4 3.73 30.71 -10.15
C LEU A 4 3.93 29.37 -9.44
N ARG A 5 5.09 28.73 -9.61
CA ARG A 5 5.40 27.44 -8.95
C ARG A 5 5.47 27.59 -7.43
N GLU A 6 6.05 28.69 -6.95
CA GLU A 6 6.11 28.98 -5.51
C GLU A 6 4.72 29.20 -4.93
N LYS A 7 3.87 29.99 -5.60
CA LYS A 7 2.48 30.18 -5.22
C LYS A 7 1.71 28.85 -5.18
N TYR A 8 1.86 28.03 -6.23
CA TYR A 8 1.20 26.73 -6.34
C TYR A 8 1.59 25.77 -5.21
N GLN A 9 2.88 25.70 -4.87
CA GLN A 9 3.37 24.87 -3.77
C GLN A 9 2.88 25.37 -2.41
N ARG A 10 2.88 26.70 -2.19
CA ARG A 10 2.35 27.32 -0.98
C ARG A 10 0.87 26.99 -0.81
N ASP A 11 0.07 27.12 -1.87
CA ASP A 11 -1.37 26.87 -1.82
C ASP A 11 -1.68 25.40 -1.50
N MET A 12 -0.88 24.45 -2.01
CA MET A 12 -0.97 23.04 -1.64
C MET A 12 -0.60 22.79 -0.17
N THR A 13 0.43 23.46 0.33
CA THR A 13 0.89 23.33 1.71
C THR A 13 -0.15 23.87 2.70
N VAL A 14 -0.70 25.05 2.44
CA VAL A 14 -1.76 25.66 3.28
C VAL A 14 -3.01 24.78 3.36
N ARG A 15 -3.32 24.03 2.30
CA ARG A 15 -4.43 23.06 2.29
C ARG A 15 -4.07 21.68 2.84
N GLY A 16 -2.89 21.52 3.40
CA GLY A 16 -2.47 20.26 4.05
C GLY A 16 -2.27 19.08 3.10
N LEU A 17 -2.00 19.33 1.81
CA LEU A 17 -1.70 18.24 0.89
C LEU A 17 -0.37 17.56 1.28
N ALA A 18 -0.37 16.23 1.30
CA ALA A 18 0.84 15.46 1.59
C ALA A 18 1.96 15.78 0.58
N GLU A 19 3.21 15.86 1.04
CA GLU A 19 4.39 16.18 0.21
C GLU A 19 4.45 15.37 -1.10
N ARG A 20 4.15 14.07 -1.02
CA ARG A 20 4.10 13.22 -2.21
C ARG A 20 3.05 13.67 -3.22
N THR A 21 1.89 14.13 -2.77
CA THR A 21 0.84 14.67 -3.64
C THR A 21 1.30 15.97 -4.26
N GLN A 22 1.89 16.86 -3.46
CA GLN A 22 2.46 18.12 -3.94
C GLN A 22 3.52 17.88 -5.01
N HIS A 23 4.43 16.92 -4.78
CA HIS A 23 5.45 16.55 -5.76
C HIS A 23 4.83 16.03 -7.06
N SER A 24 3.85 15.13 -6.97
CA SER A 24 3.19 14.55 -8.15
C SER A 24 2.44 15.61 -8.95
N TYR A 25 1.70 16.49 -8.30
CA TYR A 25 0.97 17.58 -8.93
C TYR A 25 1.93 18.56 -9.61
N THR A 26 2.99 18.98 -8.91
CA THR A 26 4.02 19.85 -9.48
C THR A 26 4.69 19.24 -10.70
N THR A 27 4.96 17.93 -10.67
CA THR A 27 5.58 17.21 -11.79
C THR A 27 4.69 17.24 -13.02
N TYR A 28 3.39 16.97 -12.89
CA TYR A 28 2.48 16.98 -14.04
C TYR A 28 2.19 18.39 -14.56
N VAL A 29 2.07 19.38 -13.70
CA VAL A 29 1.93 20.79 -14.14
C VAL A 29 3.20 21.27 -14.86
N ALA A 30 4.37 20.88 -14.39
CA ALA A 30 5.62 21.17 -15.11
C ALA A 30 5.72 20.38 -16.43
N ASP A 31 5.12 19.22 -16.54
CA ASP A 31 5.03 18.43 -17.77
C ASP A 31 4.13 19.10 -18.81
N LEU A 32 2.97 19.63 -18.39
CA LEU A 32 2.08 20.45 -19.22
C LEU A 32 2.80 21.69 -19.76
N ALA A 33 3.50 22.44 -18.89
CA ALA A 33 4.27 23.61 -19.31
C ALA A 33 5.36 23.28 -20.34
N ARG A 34 6.04 22.15 -20.18
CA ARG A 34 7.07 21.67 -21.14
C ARG A 34 6.48 21.25 -22.47
N TYR A 35 5.29 20.63 -22.45
CA TYR A 35 4.62 20.17 -23.67
C TYR A 35 4.27 21.35 -24.58
N TYR A 36 3.78 22.47 -24.03
CA TYR A 36 3.42 23.65 -24.80
C TYR A 36 4.53 24.72 -24.87
N HIS A 37 5.67 24.50 -24.20
CA HIS A 37 6.75 25.51 -24.08
C HIS A 37 6.24 26.87 -23.56
N ARG A 38 5.19 26.87 -22.72
CA ARG A 38 4.55 28.06 -22.17
C ARG A 38 4.27 27.90 -20.68
N SER A 39 4.07 29.04 -20.00
CA SER A 39 3.66 29.03 -18.61
C SER A 39 2.24 28.46 -18.48
N PRO A 40 1.97 27.59 -17.46
CA PRO A 40 0.67 26.92 -17.31
C PRO A 40 -0.53 27.85 -17.18
N ASP A 41 -0.32 29.08 -16.71
CA ASP A 41 -1.35 30.12 -16.62
C ASP A 41 -1.77 30.70 -17.98
N LEU A 42 -1.00 30.46 -19.04
CA LEU A 42 -1.30 30.87 -20.40
C LEU A 42 -1.94 29.74 -21.26
N ILE A 43 -2.11 28.56 -20.69
CA ILE A 43 -2.69 27.38 -21.36
C ILE A 43 -4.21 27.41 -21.11
N ASP A 44 -4.98 27.21 -22.16
CA ASP A 44 -6.45 27.16 -22.07
C ASP A 44 -6.98 25.76 -21.77
N TYR A 45 -8.31 25.63 -21.66
CA TYR A 45 -8.93 24.35 -21.29
C TYR A 45 -8.86 23.31 -22.42
N ASP A 46 -8.99 23.74 -23.67
CA ASP A 46 -8.93 22.83 -24.82
C ASP A 46 -7.53 22.27 -24.97
N GLU A 47 -6.51 23.09 -24.79
CA GLU A 47 -5.12 22.66 -24.76
C GLU A 47 -4.83 21.67 -23.63
N VAL A 48 -5.47 21.83 -22.47
CA VAL A 48 -5.35 20.85 -21.37
C VAL A 48 -6.01 19.53 -21.79
N VAL A 49 -7.15 19.55 -22.47
CA VAL A 49 -7.82 18.33 -22.98
C VAL A 49 -6.92 17.61 -23.97
N ASP A 50 -6.30 18.34 -24.91
CA ASP A 50 -5.36 17.78 -25.89
C ASP A 50 -4.14 17.17 -25.23
N TRP A 51 -3.58 17.83 -24.24
CA TRP A 51 -2.45 17.27 -23.47
C TRP A 51 -2.87 16.01 -22.69
N ILE A 52 -4.05 15.95 -22.09
CA ILE A 52 -4.55 14.73 -21.43
C ILE A 52 -4.73 13.61 -22.47
N HIS A 53 -5.25 13.93 -23.66
CA HIS A 53 -5.33 12.96 -24.75
C HIS A 53 -3.95 12.41 -25.14
N TYR A 54 -2.94 13.27 -25.26
CA TYR A 54 -1.55 12.89 -25.48
C TYR A 54 -1.01 11.97 -24.37
N LEU A 55 -1.28 12.28 -23.10
CA LEU A 55 -0.87 11.41 -21.99
C LEU A 55 -1.47 10.00 -22.07
N ILE A 56 -2.71 9.90 -22.57
CA ILE A 56 -3.42 8.62 -22.73
C ILE A 56 -2.90 7.86 -23.95
N ARG A 57 -2.85 8.50 -25.12
CA ARG A 57 -2.60 7.85 -26.39
C ARG A 57 -1.12 7.63 -26.70
N GLU A 58 -0.31 8.67 -26.54
CA GLU A 58 1.09 8.62 -26.90
C GLU A 58 1.94 8.10 -25.73
N ARG A 59 1.72 8.61 -24.53
CA ARG A 59 2.47 8.21 -23.34
C ARG A 59 1.91 6.97 -22.64
N GLN A 60 0.75 6.49 -23.02
CA GLN A 60 0.07 5.30 -22.51
C GLN A 60 0.04 5.24 -20.98
N LEU A 61 -0.19 6.37 -20.34
CA LEU A 61 -0.25 6.44 -18.89
C LEU A 61 -1.48 5.69 -18.35
N SER A 62 -1.32 5.09 -17.18
CA SER A 62 -2.43 4.43 -16.48
C SER A 62 -3.52 5.43 -16.10
N ALA A 63 -4.78 5.00 -16.01
CA ALA A 63 -5.89 5.81 -15.55
C ALA A 63 -5.62 6.50 -14.19
N SER A 64 -4.86 5.83 -13.31
CA SER A 64 -4.46 6.43 -12.02
C SER A 64 -3.50 7.60 -12.20
N SER A 65 -2.53 7.48 -13.12
CA SER A 65 -1.55 8.53 -13.40
C SER A 65 -2.21 9.73 -14.08
N VAL A 66 -3.10 9.47 -15.05
CA VAL A 66 -3.88 10.52 -15.72
C VAL A 66 -4.77 11.26 -14.72
N ASN A 67 -5.46 10.57 -13.83
CA ASN A 67 -6.27 11.21 -12.79
C ASN A 67 -5.44 12.10 -11.84
N ILE A 68 -4.18 11.72 -11.56
CA ILE A 68 -3.27 12.59 -10.79
C ILE A 68 -2.90 13.85 -11.57
N ALA A 69 -2.62 13.72 -12.87
CA ALA A 69 -2.33 14.86 -13.75
C ALA A 69 -3.52 15.82 -13.81
N VAL A 70 -4.72 15.29 -14.09
CA VAL A 70 -5.97 16.07 -14.11
C VAL A 70 -6.21 16.81 -12.79
N ASN A 71 -6.05 16.13 -11.65
CA ASN A 71 -6.24 16.76 -10.34
C ASN A 71 -5.18 17.85 -10.06
N GLY A 72 -3.94 17.66 -10.51
CA GLY A 72 -2.90 18.68 -10.40
C GLY A 72 -3.25 19.94 -11.18
N VAL A 73 -3.73 19.80 -12.42
CA VAL A 73 -4.14 20.94 -13.25
C VAL A 73 -5.40 21.60 -12.71
N ARG A 74 -6.41 20.82 -12.28
CA ARG A 74 -7.62 21.38 -11.63
C ARG A 74 -7.28 22.19 -10.40
N PHE A 75 -6.37 21.68 -9.57
CA PHE A 75 -5.91 22.41 -8.39
C PHE A 75 -5.22 23.73 -8.77
N LEU A 76 -4.35 23.70 -9.79
CA LEU A 76 -3.71 24.93 -10.28
C LEU A 76 -4.75 25.96 -10.71
N TYR A 77 -5.70 25.57 -11.55
CA TYR A 77 -6.67 26.50 -12.12
C TYR A 77 -7.65 27.01 -11.07
N ALA A 78 -8.27 26.13 -10.30
CA ALA A 78 -9.25 26.51 -9.29
C ALA A 78 -8.65 27.31 -8.14
N VAL A 79 -7.51 26.84 -7.61
CA VAL A 79 -6.98 27.33 -6.33
C VAL A 79 -5.94 28.41 -6.53
N THR A 80 -4.97 28.18 -7.42
CA THR A 80 -3.84 29.10 -7.57
C THR A 80 -4.15 30.24 -8.55
N LEU A 81 -4.88 29.94 -9.63
CA LEU A 81 -5.23 30.91 -10.65
C LEU A 81 -6.63 31.49 -10.47
N HIS A 82 -7.45 30.97 -9.56
CA HIS A 82 -8.84 31.40 -9.30
C HIS A 82 -9.71 31.40 -10.56
N ARG A 83 -9.52 30.40 -11.44
CA ARG A 83 -10.33 30.20 -12.63
C ARG A 83 -11.49 29.23 -12.36
N ASP A 84 -12.57 29.41 -13.08
CA ASP A 84 -13.64 28.41 -13.12
C ASP A 84 -13.10 27.10 -13.69
N VAL A 85 -13.36 25.96 -13.04
CA VAL A 85 -12.92 24.62 -13.48
C VAL A 85 -14.07 23.72 -13.93
N ASP A 86 -15.31 24.18 -13.87
CA ASP A 86 -16.47 23.40 -14.27
C ASP A 86 -16.39 22.95 -15.74
N PRO A 87 -15.95 23.81 -16.69
CA PRO A 87 -15.73 23.36 -18.07
C PRO A 87 -14.70 22.23 -18.17
N LEU A 88 -13.61 22.32 -17.42
CA LEU A 88 -12.57 21.30 -17.41
C LEU A 88 -13.02 20.01 -16.72
N ILE A 89 -13.89 20.10 -15.72
CA ILE A 89 -14.49 18.95 -15.04
C ILE A 89 -15.45 18.21 -16.00
N ALA A 90 -16.25 18.96 -16.76
CA ALA A 90 -17.15 18.40 -17.76
C ALA A 90 -16.40 17.73 -18.90
N ALA A 91 -15.35 18.38 -19.44
CA ALA A 91 -14.56 17.87 -20.56
C ALA A 91 -13.70 16.65 -20.20
N ILE A 92 -13.15 16.59 -18.99
CA ILE A 92 -12.26 15.51 -18.57
C ILE A 92 -12.82 14.85 -17.30
N PRO A 93 -13.77 13.91 -17.43
CA PRO A 93 -14.25 13.13 -16.29
C PRO A 93 -13.12 12.25 -15.71
N HIS A 94 -13.23 11.87 -14.46
CA HIS A 94 -12.29 10.91 -13.87
C HIS A 94 -12.32 9.59 -14.62
N MET A 95 -11.16 9.15 -15.09
CA MET A 95 -11.02 7.85 -15.73
C MET A 95 -11.34 6.72 -14.75
N LYS A 96 -12.20 5.78 -15.19
CA LYS A 96 -12.47 4.56 -14.42
C LYS A 96 -11.19 3.74 -14.27
N ARG A 97 -10.90 3.37 -13.04
CA ARG A 97 -9.75 2.49 -12.75
C ARG A 97 -10.20 1.05 -13.00
N ASN A 98 -9.48 0.34 -13.86
CA ASN A 98 -9.62 -1.10 -13.91
C ASN A 98 -9.12 -1.67 -12.57
N ILE A 99 -10.04 -2.26 -11.80
CA ILE A 99 -9.70 -2.96 -10.56
C ILE A 99 -9.09 -4.29 -10.99
N THR A 100 -7.79 -4.32 -11.18
CA THR A 100 -7.06 -5.59 -11.34
C THR A 100 -7.13 -6.34 -10.01
N ARG A 101 -7.45 -7.63 -10.09
CA ARG A 101 -7.38 -8.52 -8.92
C ARG A 101 -5.97 -8.48 -8.36
N ALA A 102 -5.87 -8.31 -7.04
CA ALA A 102 -4.57 -8.37 -6.38
C ALA A 102 -4.00 -9.79 -6.56
N GLU A 103 -2.85 -9.91 -7.22
CA GLU A 103 -2.13 -11.18 -7.23
C GLU A 103 -1.64 -11.51 -5.82
N VAL A 104 -1.73 -12.77 -5.45
CA VAL A 104 -1.39 -13.30 -4.13
C VAL A 104 -0.44 -14.48 -4.31
N TYR A 105 0.55 -14.60 -3.46
CA TYR A 105 1.42 -15.76 -3.42
C TYR A 105 0.75 -16.89 -2.62
N ALA A 106 0.88 -18.12 -3.11
CA ALA A 106 0.56 -19.31 -2.33
C ALA A 106 1.54 -19.46 -1.14
N THR A 107 1.16 -20.23 -0.12
CA THR A 107 2.00 -20.42 1.07
C THR A 107 3.38 -20.98 0.73
N SER A 108 3.45 -21.97 -0.20
CA SER A 108 4.73 -22.54 -0.67
C SER A 108 5.60 -21.54 -1.43
N GLU A 109 4.99 -20.68 -2.27
CA GLU A 109 5.72 -19.60 -2.95
C GLU A 109 6.29 -18.59 -1.94
N LEU A 110 5.51 -18.25 -0.91
CA LEU A 110 5.97 -17.37 0.17
C LEU A 110 7.10 -17.98 0.97
N GLU A 111 7.01 -19.26 1.32
CA GLU A 111 8.09 -19.97 2.01
C GLU A 111 9.39 -19.89 1.22
N ALA A 112 9.36 -20.16 -0.07
CA ALA A 112 10.52 -20.03 -0.94
C ALA A 112 11.07 -18.60 -0.99
N ILE A 113 10.20 -17.58 -1.10
CA ILE A 113 10.60 -16.16 -1.14
C ILE A 113 11.21 -15.71 0.20
N LEU A 114 10.60 -16.08 1.33
CA LEU A 114 11.02 -15.62 2.65
C LEU A 114 12.30 -16.33 3.15
N THR A 115 12.60 -17.53 2.64
CA THR A 115 13.82 -18.29 2.96
C THR A 115 14.98 -18.00 2.00
N ALA A 116 14.72 -17.45 0.82
CA ALA A 116 15.74 -17.15 -0.19
C ALA A 116 16.82 -16.13 0.24
N PRO A 117 16.56 -15.11 1.10
CA PRO A 117 17.60 -14.18 1.51
C PRO A 117 18.65 -14.85 2.40
N THR A 118 19.93 -14.71 2.02
CA THR A 118 21.07 -15.19 2.81
C THR A 118 21.46 -14.25 3.94
N GLN A 119 21.12 -12.94 3.80
CA GLN A 119 21.40 -11.95 4.82
C GLN A 119 20.31 -11.96 5.90
N PRO A 120 20.67 -12.13 7.20
CA PRO A 120 19.69 -12.15 8.29
C PRO A 120 18.76 -10.92 8.32
N ARG A 121 19.30 -9.72 8.04
CA ARG A 121 18.50 -8.49 7.95
C ARG A 121 17.41 -8.58 6.88
N ASP A 122 17.79 -9.03 5.70
CA ASP A 122 16.89 -9.04 4.53
C ASP A 122 15.76 -10.07 4.75
N ARG A 123 16.08 -11.22 5.35
CA ARG A 123 15.11 -12.24 5.72
C ARG A 123 14.15 -11.73 6.81
N ALA A 124 14.68 -11.23 7.91
CA ALA A 124 13.88 -10.67 8.99
C ALA A 124 12.98 -9.52 8.51
N PHE A 125 13.48 -8.66 7.59
CA PHE A 125 12.71 -7.57 7.00
C PHE A 125 11.50 -8.09 6.21
N LEU A 126 11.69 -9.05 5.31
CA LEU A 126 10.58 -9.61 4.50
C LEU A 126 9.58 -10.38 5.38
N MET A 127 10.05 -11.15 6.35
CA MET A 127 9.18 -11.85 7.29
C MET A 127 8.35 -10.86 8.12
N THR A 128 8.92 -9.73 8.53
CA THR A 128 8.20 -8.67 9.25
C THR A 128 7.11 -8.04 8.35
N VAL A 129 7.45 -7.72 7.09
CA VAL A 129 6.48 -7.16 6.15
C VAL A 129 5.30 -8.11 5.93
N TYR A 130 5.56 -9.40 5.74
CA TYR A 130 4.51 -10.39 5.51
C TYR A 130 3.72 -10.69 6.78
N SER A 131 4.38 -11.11 7.86
CA SER A 131 3.74 -11.58 9.10
C SER A 131 2.84 -10.52 9.76
N CYS A 132 3.17 -9.24 9.57
CA CYS A 132 2.42 -8.11 10.13
C CYS A 132 1.62 -7.34 9.08
N GLY A 133 1.60 -7.77 7.83
CA GLY A 133 0.90 -7.10 6.74
C GLY A 133 1.27 -5.62 6.56
N LEU A 134 2.54 -5.25 6.78
CA LEU A 134 2.98 -3.86 6.84
C LEU A 134 3.04 -3.20 5.45
N ARG A 135 2.78 -1.88 5.42
CA ARG A 135 3.21 -1.07 4.27
C ARG A 135 4.72 -0.94 4.29
N LEU A 136 5.33 -0.82 3.11
CA LEU A 136 6.78 -0.64 3.00
C LEU A 136 7.28 0.53 3.87
N SER A 137 6.56 1.66 3.86
CA SER A 137 6.91 2.82 4.70
C SER A 137 6.81 2.55 6.20
N GLU A 138 5.90 1.70 6.64
CA GLU A 138 5.76 1.30 8.04
C GLU A 138 6.94 0.41 8.44
N ALA A 139 7.23 -0.61 7.63
CA ALA A 139 8.33 -1.54 7.90
C ALA A 139 9.70 -0.85 7.96
N THR A 140 9.95 0.11 7.06
CA THR A 140 11.24 0.84 7.05
C THR A 140 11.43 1.75 8.26
N HIS A 141 10.37 2.19 8.92
CA HIS A 141 10.44 3.10 10.08
C HIS A 141 10.10 2.43 11.42
N LEU A 142 10.08 1.09 11.46
CA LEU A 142 9.94 0.37 12.73
C LEU A 142 11.11 0.65 13.65
N LYS A 143 10.78 0.84 14.94
CA LYS A 143 11.75 1.00 16.01
C LYS A 143 11.87 -0.28 16.83
N VAL A 144 13.00 -0.47 17.48
CA VAL A 144 13.20 -1.59 18.41
C VAL A 144 12.16 -1.54 19.54
N THR A 145 11.82 -0.33 20.01
CA THR A 145 10.82 -0.09 21.06
C THR A 145 9.38 -0.33 20.62
N ASP A 146 9.13 -0.63 19.33
CA ASP A 146 7.80 -0.99 18.83
C ASP A 146 7.49 -2.49 19.05
N LEU A 147 8.50 -3.27 19.47
CA LEU A 147 8.36 -4.68 19.82
C LEU A 147 8.03 -4.81 21.31
N ASP A 148 6.81 -5.18 21.65
CA ASP A 148 6.40 -5.55 23.01
C ASP A 148 6.49 -7.07 23.14
N ARG A 149 7.64 -7.56 23.57
CA ARG A 149 7.90 -9.01 23.71
C ARG A 149 7.01 -9.67 24.76
N PRO A 150 6.83 -9.11 25.98
CA PRO A 150 5.98 -9.71 26.99
C PRO A 150 4.52 -9.89 26.52
N ARG A 151 4.01 -8.94 25.75
CA ARG A 151 2.62 -9.02 25.22
C ARG A 151 2.54 -9.69 23.85
N MET A 152 3.67 -10.07 23.25
CA MET A 152 3.74 -10.60 21.88
C MET A 152 3.02 -9.69 20.88
N GLN A 153 3.39 -8.41 20.90
CA GLN A 153 2.77 -7.36 20.10
C GLN A 153 3.80 -6.51 19.36
N LEU A 154 3.42 -6.02 18.18
CA LEU A 154 4.16 -5.04 17.40
C LEU A 154 3.29 -3.79 17.22
N ARG A 155 3.82 -2.63 17.60
CA ARG A 155 3.14 -1.34 17.48
C ARG A 155 3.55 -0.66 16.18
N VAL A 156 2.57 -0.20 15.41
CA VAL A 156 2.79 0.62 14.20
C VAL A 156 2.36 2.04 14.50
N ARG A 157 3.32 2.97 14.65
CA ARG A 157 3.07 4.33 15.15
C ARG A 157 2.54 5.29 14.10
N HIS A 158 2.95 5.20 12.86
CA HIS A 158 2.65 6.18 11.81
C HIS A 158 1.96 5.52 10.61
N GLY A 159 0.74 5.01 10.84
CA GLY A 159 -0.14 4.56 9.76
C GLY A 159 -0.61 5.75 8.89
N LYS A 160 -1.24 5.46 7.75
CA LYS A 160 -1.89 6.48 6.92
C LYS A 160 -2.93 7.24 7.76
N GLY A 161 -2.76 8.57 7.93
CA GLY A 161 -3.61 9.40 8.79
C GLY A 161 -3.20 9.42 10.26
N ALA A 162 -1.93 9.16 10.60
CA ALA A 162 -1.36 9.19 11.97
C ALA A 162 -2.03 8.24 12.98
N LYS A 163 -2.80 7.23 12.52
CA LYS A 163 -3.45 6.25 13.42
C LYS A 163 -2.46 5.16 13.81
N GLU A 164 -2.29 4.98 15.11
CA GLU A 164 -1.55 3.84 15.66
C GLU A 164 -2.41 2.57 15.61
N ARG A 165 -1.72 1.43 15.45
CA ARG A 165 -2.34 0.12 15.62
C ARG A 165 -1.37 -0.87 16.21
N VAL A 166 -1.91 -1.86 16.89
CA VAL A 166 -1.16 -2.98 17.47
C VAL A 166 -1.44 -4.23 16.65
N LEU A 167 -0.40 -4.99 16.38
CA LEU A 167 -0.41 -6.22 15.59
C LEU A 167 0.10 -7.38 16.44
N PRO A 168 -0.37 -8.60 16.24
CA PRO A 168 0.23 -9.76 16.89
C PRO A 168 1.66 -9.98 16.36
N LEU A 169 2.56 -10.31 17.28
CA LEU A 169 3.93 -10.69 16.98
C LEU A 169 4.03 -12.22 17.08
N SER A 170 4.24 -12.91 15.96
CA SER A 170 4.35 -14.36 16.01
C SER A 170 5.67 -14.79 16.69
N PRO A 171 5.69 -15.93 17.41
CA PRO A 171 6.90 -16.47 18.02
C PRO A 171 8.03 -16.69 16.99
N ARG A 172 7.67 -17.16 15.78
CA ARG A 172 8.63 -17.36 14.70
C ARG A 172 9.24 -16.04 14.21
N LEU A 173 8.43 -14.98 14.09
CA LEU A 173 8.96 -13.67 13.72
C LEU A 173 9.87 -13.12 14.82
N LEU A 174 9.48 -13.28 16.08
CA LEU A 174 10.30 -12.82 17.20
C LEU A 174 11.67 -13.53 17.20
N GLN A 175 11.72 -14.83 16.93
CA GLN A 175 12.97 -15.58 16.81
C GLN A 175 13.84 -15.06 15.66
N GLU A 176 13.27 -14.86 14.47
CA GLU A 176 14.00 -14.28 13.31
C GLU A 176 14.56 -12.88 13.61
N LEU A 177 13.81 -12.05 14.30
CA LEU A 177 14.27 -10.72 14.71
C LEU A 177 15.39 -10.81 15.74
N HIS A 178 15.33 -11.76 16.66
CA HIS A 178 16.38 -12.03 17.64
C HIS A 178 17.67 -12.51 16.95
N ASP A 179 17.58 -13.45 16.03
CA ASP A 179 18.71 -13.97 15.27
C ASP A 179 19.38 -12.87 14.43
N TYR A 180 18.58 -12.05 13.75
CA TYR A 180 19.07 -10.87 13.05
C TYR A 180 19.76 -9.89 14.02
N TRP A 181 19.19 -9.66 15.21
CA TRP A 181 19.76 -8.77 16.21
C TRP A 181 21.16 -9.24 16.62
N LEU A 182 21.29 -10.48 16.99
CA LEU A 182 22.56 -11.06 17.42
C LEU A 182 23.60 -11.16 16.30
N ALA A 183 23.17 -11.55 15.10
CA ALA A 183 24.07 -11.76 13.98
C ALA A 183 24.63 -10.45 13.42
N GLN A 184 23.81 -9.41 13.32
CA GLN A 184 24.15 -8.20 12.59
C GLN A 184 23.85 -6.90 13.33
N ARG A 185 22.65 -6.77 13.92
CA ARG A 185 22.17 -5.46 14.39
C ARG A 185 22.98 -4.95 15.58
N ALA A 186 23.23 -5.78 16.56
CA ALA A 186 24.01 -5.41 17.75
C ALA A 186 25.49 -5.15 17.47
N LYS A 187 26.02 -5.71 16.37
CA LYS A 187 27.44 -5.61 15.98
C LYS A 187 27.73 -4.42 15.07
N ARG A 188 26.71 -3.71 14.58
CA ARG A 188 26.90 -2.58 13.67
C ARG A 188 27.12 -1.28 14.43
N PRO A 189 27.95 -0.35 13.90
CA PRO A 189 27.95 1.03 14.35
C PRO A 189 26.52 1.59 14.36
N GLY A 190 26.12 2.29 15.41
CA GLY A 190 24.76 2.79 15.56
C GLY A 190 23.77 1.75 16.10
N HIS A 191 24.23 0.74 16.83
CA HIS A 191 23.36 -0.26 17.50
C HIS A 191 22.41 0.37 18.53
N ASP A 192 22.71 1.55 19.04
CA ASP A 192 21.92 2.38 19.93
C ASP A 192 20.79 3.15 19.23
N LEU A 193 20.83 3.23 17.89
CA LEU A 193 19.79 3.90 17.11
C LEU A 193 18.42 3.22 17.26
N PRO A 194 17.35 4.00 17.26
CA PRO A 194 16.02 3.48 17.54
C PRO A 194 15.48 2.52 16.47
N TRP A 195 16.01 2.57 15.25
CA TRP A 195 15.47 1.83 14.11
C TRP A 195 15.71 0.33 14.18
N LEU A 196 14.68 -0.47 13.93
CA LEU A 196 14.79 -1.92 13.88
C LEU A 196 15.69 -2.37 12.72
N PHE A 197 15.49 -1.80 11.54
CA PHE A 197 16.26 -2.10 10.33
C PHE A 197 17.11 -0.90 9.92
N LEU A 198 18.43 -1.02 10.06
CA LEU A 198 19.36 0.03 9.65
C LEU A 198 19.63 0.02 8.14
N GLY A 199 19.69 1.22 7.57
CA GLY A 199 20.10 1.45 6.19
C GLY A 199 21.62 1.31 5.99
N THR A 200 22.05 1.61 4.76
CA THR A 200 23.49 1.69 4.41
C THR A 200 24.11 3.00 4.86
N GLN A 201 23.31 4.08 4.89
CA GLN A 201 23.78 5.37 5.39
C GLN A 201 23.84 5.37 6.94
N PRO A 202 24.82 6.03 7.55
CA PRO A 202 24.89 6.18 8.99
C PRO A 202 23.63 6.82 9.57
N ASN A 203 23.18 6.33 10.71
CA ASN A 203 22.07 6.89 11.49
C ASN A 203 20.69 6.92 10.78
N GLN A 204 20.55 6.26 9.64
CA GLN A 204 19.32 6.24 8.87
C GLN A 204 18.65 4.86 8.92
N PRO A 205 17.31 4.80 8.93
CA PRO A 205 16.60 3.55 8.71
C PRO A 205 16.83 3.06 7.28
N ILE A 206 16.52 1.80 7.05
CA ILE A 206 16.46 1.25 5.69
C ILE A 206 15.50 2.09 4.83
N ASN A 207 15.93 2.52 3.65
CA ASN A 207 15.07 3.29 2.76
C ASN A 207 14.11 2.40 1.95
N LYS A 208 13.05 2.99 1.40
CA LYS A 208 12.02 2.27 0.62
C LYS A 208 12.61 1.57 -0.61
N GLY A 209 13.56 2.20 -1.30
CA GLY A 209 14.23 1.60 -2.46
C GLY A 209 14.99 0.33 -2.08
N THR A 210 15.74 0.37 -1.00
CA THR A 210 16.46 -0.81 -0.47
C THR A 210 15.46 -1.91 -0.08
N GLY A 211 14.38 -1.59 0.65
CA GLY A 211 13.36 -2.57 1.02
C GLY A 211 12.69 -3.21 -0.21
N GLN A 212 12.42 -2.43 -1.25
CA GLN A 212 11.89 -2.94 -2.52
C GLN A 212 12.90 -3.86 -3.23
N ASN A 213 14.19 -3.49 -3.23
CA ASN A 213 15.25 -4.28 -3.86
C ASN A 213 15.54 -5.59 -3.12
N ILE A 214 15.41 -5.61 -1.79
CA ILE A 214 15.47 -6.84 -0.99
C ILE A 214 14.39 -7.83 -1.48
N TYR A 215 13.16 -7.35 -1.62
CA TYR A 215 12.07 -8.18 -2.14
C TYR A 215 12.35 -8.69 -3.56
N TYR A 216 12.80 -7.84 -4.47
CA TYR A 216 13.08 -8.26 -5.84
C TYR A 216 14.18 -9.32 -5.92
N ARG A 217 15.23 -9.18 -5.12
CA ARG A 217 16.30 -10.19 -5.03
C ARG A 217 15.78 -11.50 -4.46
N ALA A 218 14.97 -11.45 -3.40
CA ALA A 218 14.39 -12.64 -2.80
C ALA A 218 13.49 -13.41 -3.79
N VAL A 219 12.62 -12.72 -4.52
CA VAL A 219 11.79 -13.33 -5.57
C VAL A 219 12.65 -13.93 -6.69
N LYS A 220 13.68 -13.22 -7.15
CA LYS A 220 14.60 -13.74 -8.16
C LYS A 220 15.32 -15.02 -7.68
N ASN A 221 15.85 -14.99 -6.47
CA ASN A 221 16.62 -16.10 -5.92
C ASN A 221 15.77 -17.31 -5.53
N SER A 222 14.47 -17.11 -5.25
CA SER A 222 13.53 -18.21 -4.96
C SER A 222 13.04 -18.96 -6.19
N GLY A 223 13.28 -18.43 -7.40
CA GLY A 223 12.74 -18.99 -8.65
C GLY A 223 11.23 -18.78 -8.82
N VAL A 224 10.56 -18.13 -7.89
CA VAL A 224 9.11 -17.88 -7.96
C VAL A 224 8.81 -16.74 -8.96
N ARG A 225 7.73 -16.88 -9.73
CA ARG A 225 7.28 -15.81 -10.63
C ARG A 225 6.90 -14.56 -9.87
N ARG A 226 7.47 -13.42 -10.25
CA ARG A 226 7.14 -12.13 -9.65
C ARG A 226 5.71 -11.69 -9.97
N LYS A 227 4.92 -11.44 -8.93
CA LYS A 227 3.51 -11.00 -9.01
C LYS A 227 3.31 -9.50 -8.77
N GLY A 228 4.38 -8.72 -8.73
CA GLY A 228 4.32 -7.26 -8.53
C GLY A 228 5.44 -6.74 -7.64
N GLY A 229 5.19 -5.66 -6.90
CA GLY A 229 6.10 -5.08 -5.91
C GLY A 229 5.92 -5.69 -4.51
N ILE A 230 6.71 -5.25 -3.53
CA ILE A 230 6.67 -5.77 -2.15
C ILE A 230 5.27 -5.72 -1.50
N HIS A 231 4.37 -4.86 -1.98
CA HIS A 231 2.97 -4.81 -1.50
C HIS A 231 2.20 -6.13 -1.70
N VAL A 232 2.67 -7.00 -2.60
CA VAL A 232 2.08 -8.34 -2.78
C VAL A 232 2.19 -9.16 -1.49
N LEU A 233 3.25 -9.00 -0.69
CA LEU A 233 3.37 -9.65 0.62
C LEU A 233 2.23 -9.26 1.57
N ARG A 234 1.88 -7.97 1.58
CA ARG A 234 0.73 -7.49 2.38
C ARG A 234 -0.61 -7.98 1.81
N HIS A 235 -0.74 -8.09 0.49
CA HIS A 235 -1.93 -8.67 -0.13
C HIS A 235 -2.07 -10.15 0.22
N SER A 236 -0.97 -10.90 0.16
CA SER A 236 -0.94 -12.31 0.58
C SER A 236 -1.27 -12.49 2.06
N PHE A 237 -0.73 -11.64 2.95
CA PHE A 237 -1.11 -11.64 4.36
C PHE A 237 -2.62 -11.46 4.55
N ALA A 238 -3.21 -10.44 3.90
CA ALA A 238 -4.64 -10.16 4.03
C ALA A 238 -5.50 -11.34 3.56
N THR A 239 -5.16 -11.91 2.41
CA THR A 239 -5.88 -13.07 1.85
C THR A 239 -5.74 -14.29 2.76
N HIS A 240 -4.53 -14.62 3.21
CA HIS A 240 -4.30 -15.77 4.10
C HIS A 240 -4.99 -15.62 5.46
N CYS A 241 -5.06 -14.39 6.00
CA CYS A 241 -5.87 -14.12 7.21
C CYS A 241 -7.34 -14.45 6.98
N ILE A 242 -7.91 -14.03 5.84
CA ILE A 242 -9.31 -14.32 5.51
C ILE A 242 -9.49 -15.84 5.26
N GLU A 243 -8.56 -16.48 4.57
CA GLU A 243 -8.56 -17.92 4.33
C GLU A 243 -8.46 -18.74 5.62
N SER A 244 -7.71 -18.23 6.62
CA SER A 244 -7.62 -18.86 7.93
C SER A 244 -8.84 -18.63 8.84
N GLY A 245 -9.84 -17.85 8.40
CA GLY A 245 -11.09 -17.66 9.14
C GLY A 245 -11.22 -16.32 9.85
N LEU A 246 -10.25 -15.44 9.76
CA LEU A 246 -10.39 -14.14 10.38
C LEU A 246 -11.51 -13.32 9.70
N GLU A 247 -12.31 -12.66 10.51
CA GLU A 247 -13.33 -11.75 10.01
C GLU A 247 -12.71 -10.58 9.24
N LEU A 248 -13.39 -10.12 8.20
CA LEU A 248 -12.95 -9.02 7.36
C LEU A 248 -12.70 -7.72 8.15
N THR A 249 -13.51 -7.48 9.17
CA THR A 249 -13.40 -6.33 10.08
C THR A 249 -12.11 -6.38 10.92
N VAL A 250 -11.71 -7.58 11.34
CA VAL A 250 -10.43 -7.80 12.05
C VAL A 250 -9.27 -7.55 11.10
N VAL A 251 -9.31 -8.12 9.89
CA VAL A 251 -8.28 -7.91 8.87
C VAL A 251 -8.17 -6.43 8.49
N GLN A 252 -9.29 -5.71 8.38
CA GLN A 252 -9.30 -4.26 8.15
C GLN A 252 -8.52 -3.51 9.25
N LYS A 253 -8.77 -3.84 10.52
CA LYS A 253 -8.08 -3.23 11.68
C LYS A 253 -6.59 -3.56 11.67
N LEU A 254 -6.21 -4.82 11.46
CA LEU A 254 -4.82 -5.25 11.35
C LEU A 254 -4.07 -4.49 10.25
N LEU A 255 -4.69 -4.33 9.09
CA LEU A 255 -4.11 -3.59 7.98
C LEU A 255 -4.12 -2.06 8.17
N GLY A 256 -4.94 -1.53 9.06
CA GLY A 256 -5.14 -0.08 9.22
C GLY A 256 -5.73 0.55 7.95
N HIS A 257 -6.77 -0.07 7.39
CA HIS A 257 -7.54 0.49 6.28
C HIS A 257 -8.64 1.40 6.83
N SER A 258 -8.67 2.64 6.36
CA SER A 258 -9.72 3.62 6.73
C SER A 258 -11.09 3.27 6.14
N SER A 259 -11.12 2.47 5.08
CA SER A 259 -12.34 2.05 4.39
C SER A 259 -12.37 0.54 4.21
N LEU A 260 -13.52 -0.07 4.51
CA LEU A 260 -13.78 -1.49 4.29
C LEU A 260 -13.65 -1.87 2.80
N PHE A 261 -14.00 -0.96 1.89
CA PHE A 261 -13.83 -1.15 0.43
C PHE A 261 -12.41 -1.57 0.03
N THR A 262 -11.40 -1.09 0.76
CA THR A 262 -10.01 -1.47 0.50
C THR A 262 -9.75 -2.95 0.88
N THR A 263 -10.48 -3.49 1.85
CA THR A 263 -10.32 -4.86 2.35
C THR A 263 -11.22 -5.84 1.61
N ILE A 264 -12.40 -5.43 1.16
CA ILE A 264 -13.34 -6.24 0.34
C ILE A 264 -12.66 -6.79 -0.92
N ARG A 265 -11.66 -6.11 -1.46
CA ARG A 265 -10.89 -6.56 -2.63
C ARG A 265 -10.22 -7.93 -2.44
N TYR A 266 -10.03 -8.37 -1.21
CA TYR A 266 -9.46 -9.69 -0.90
C TYR A 266 -10.50 -10.81 -0.84
N LEU A 267 -11.80 -10.49 -0.71
CA LEU A 267 -12.87 -11.50 -0.69
C LEU A 267 -13.00 -12.26 -2.02
N HIS A 268 -12.66 -11.63 -3.13
CA HIS A 268 -12.76 -12.27 -4.46
C HIS A 268 -11.75 -13.41 -4.67
N VAL A 269 -10.74 -13.52 -3.80
CA VAL A 269 -9.72 -14.59 -3.87
C VAL A 269 -10.17 -15.85 -3.12
N THR A 270 -11.17 -15.72 -2.23
CA THR A 270 -11.61 -16.79 -1.30
C THR A 270 -12.83 -17.57 -1.79
N ALA A 271 -13.08 -17.65 -3.10
CA ALA A 271 -14.23 -18.41 -3.67
C ALA A 271 -14.28 -19.91 -3.25
N THR A 272 -13.18 -20.46 -2.75
CA THR A 272 -13.06 -21.83 -2.25
C THR A 272 -13.91 -22.10 -0.99
N ARG A 273 -14.42 -21.07 -0.30
CA ARG A 273 -15.18 -21.22 0.95
C ARG A 273 -16.68 -21.42 0.79
N LEU A 274 -17.25 -21.13 -0.38
CA LEU A 274 -18.70 -21.33 -0.58
C LEU A 274 -19.13 -22.77 -0.35
N GLY A 275 -18.26 -23.75 -0.65
CA GLY A 275 -18.52 -25.15 -0.37
C GLY A 275 -18.44 -25.57 1.11
N GLN A 276 -17.94 -24.69 2.00
CA GLN A 276 -17.81 -24.96 3.44
C GLN A 276 -18.83 -24.20 4.29
N VAL A 277 -19.68 -23.39 3.68
CA VAL A 277 -20.74 -22.65 4.38
C VAL A 277 -21.86 -23.62 4.70
N ARG A 278 -22.02 -23.92 5.98
CA ARG A 278 -23.22 -24.65 6.46
C ARG A 278 -24.42 -23.70 6.38
N SER A 279 -25.54 -24.23 5.89
CA SER A 279 -26.78 -23.49 5.91
C SER A 279 -27.17 -23.15 7.35
N PRO A 280 -27.66 -21.94 7.65
CA PRO A 280 -28.25 -21.67 8.96
C PRO A 280 -29.36 -22.66 9.33
N LEU A 281 -30.01 -23.25 8.33
CA LEU A 281 -31.03 -24.30 8.52
C LEU A 281 -30.44 -25.56 9.19
N ASP A 282 -29.18 -25.90 8.91
CA ASP A 282 -28.49 -27.04 9.51
C ASP A 282 -28.15 -26.83 10.99
N LEU A 283 -28.27 -25.61 11.48
CA LEU A 283 -28.07 -25.25 12.89
C LEU A 283 -29.37 -25.36 13.72
N ILE A 284 -30.52 -25.53 13.04
CA ILE A 284 -31.83 -25.62 13.68
C ILE A 284 -32.17 -27.09 13.91
N GLN A 285 -32.39 -27.47 15.16
CA GLN A 285 -32.89 -28.79 15.47
C GLN A 285 -34.42 -28.83 15.26
N PHE A 286 -34.83 -29.47 14.18
CA PHE A 286 -36.23 -29.76 13.96
C PHE A 286 -36.62 -31.00 14.77
N GLY A 287 -37.74 -30.91 15.50
CA GLY A 287 -38.36 -32.11 16.11
C GLY A 287 -38.79 -33.11 15.01
N PRO A 288 -39.05 -34.39 15.36
CA PRO A 288 -39.48 -35.39 14.39
C PRO A 288 -40.74 -34.92 13.65
N LEU A 289 -40.71 -35.04 12.30
CA LEU A 289 -41.88 -34.76 11.48
C LEU A 289 -43.03 -35.64 11.93
N THR A 290 -44.08 -35.05 12.51
CA THR A 290 -45.30 -35.77 12.83
C THR A 290 -46.01 -36.12 11.51
N PRO A 291 -46.27 -37.41 11.19
CA PRO A 291 -46.97 -37.73 9.97
C PRO A 291 -48.39 -37.14 10.02
N GLN A 292 -48.71 -36.32 9.06
CA GLN A 292 -50.10 -35.87 8.88
C GLN A 292 -50.96 -37.11 8.59
N ARG A 293 -51.86 -37.42 9.54
CA ARG A 293 -52.91 -38.41 9.25
C ARG A 293 -53.77 -37.82 8.12
N GLN A 294 -53.75 -38.51 6.98
CA GLN A 294 -54.72 -38.29 5.94
C GLN A 294 -56.12 -38.67 6.55
N ALA A 295 -57.05 -37.74 6.54
CA ALA A 295 -58.48 -37.95 6.84
C ALA A 295 -59.20 -38.35 5.56
#